data_7b202a51219690a29be1ebc79fc0b336
#
_entry.id   7b202a51219690a29be1ebc79fc0b336
#
_cell.length_a   1.000
_cell.length_b   1.000
_cell.length_c   1.000
_cell.angle_alpha   90.00
_cell.angle_beta   90.00
_cell.angle_gamma   90.00
#
_symmetry.space_group_name_H-M   'P 1'
#
loop_
_entity.id
_entity.type
_entity.pdbx_description
1 polymer ?
#
loop_
_entity_poly.entity_id
_entity_poly.type
_entity_poly.pdbx_seq_one_letter_code
_entity_poly.pdbx_strand_id
1 'polypeptide(L)'
;MELHKTQAVLEQLRAQNRFGSYALLVRHGDEKQILISPDGNADTCFEVASLTKVTVTAPLALMAVREGKLGLEERLGDIFPGLTDLADATVFQLMTHSSGIGGVPFSFALTDRGSFHVATKICQAQPNDRPGTAVAYSCMGFITLGAILEQRYGKKLDELFEEKIVKPLDLTRSRFCMPLGEENTVVSYRREFDRVYGVDDENAYFMRGVSGNAGAFWSIADLEKLADAIWDRTLYGEELAELAERGYTKGMAQNRGLGYLMIDENEPLSGGLFSEGSFGHCGYTGTSMFFDRKRQVYAVLLTNTARYAYREDPSHEHVRGSSLAVRNAVHQAIKNDLNI
;
A
#
# COMPACT_ATOMS: atom_id res chain seq x y z
N MET A 1 -6.32 -20.83 17.13
CA MET A 1 -6.35 -20.94 15.64
C MET A 1 -5.08 -21.62 15.19
N GLU A 2 -5.18 -22.61 14.29
CA GLU A 2 -4.00 -23.32 13.73
C GLU A 2 -4.02 -23.22 12.20
N LEU A 3 -2.90 -22.79 11.60
CA LEU A 3 -2.78 -22.52 10.14
C LEU A 3 -1.91 -23.58 9.45
N HIS A 4 -2.19 -24.86 9.65
CA HIS A 4 -1.36 -25.95 9.13
C HIS A 4 -1.36 -26.05 7.60
N LYS A 5 -2.53 -25.93 6.95
CA LYS A 5 -2.62 -25.95 5.47
C LYS A 5 -1.93 -24.70 4.88
N THR A 6 -2.12 -23.57 5.53
CA THR A 6 -1.49 -22.30 5.13
C THR A 6 0.03 -22.39 5.21
N GLN A 7 0.57 -22.93 6.30
CA GLN A 7 2.00 -23.14 6.48
C GLN A 7 2.55 -24.09 5.38
N ALA A 8 1.86 -25.20 5.13
CA ALA A 8 2.25 -26.14 4.08
C ALA A 8 2.29 -25.47 2.68
N VAL A 9 1.31 -24.64 2.35
CA VAL A 9 1.27 -23.89 1.08
C VAL A 9 2.40 -22.87 1.01
N LEU A 10 2.70 -22.13 2.08
CA LEU A 10 3.82 -21.19 2.11
C LEU A 10 5.16 -21.88 1.87
N GLU A 11 5.42 -23.00 2.54
CA GLU A 11 6.66 -23.78 2.36
C GLU A 11 6.73 -24.41 0.96
N GLN A 12 5.64 -24.89 0.41
CA GLN A 12 5.57 -25.40 -0.96
C GLN A 12 5.90 -24.29 -1.99
N LEU A 13 5.31 -23.11 -1.86
CA LEU A 13 5.57 -21.98 -2.75
C LEU A 13 7.02 -21.51 -2.65
N ARG A 14 7.60 -21.51 -1.43
CA ARG A 14 9.02 -21.20 -1.21
C ARG A 14 9.93 -22.24 -1.87
N ALA A 15 9.65 -23.53 -1.72
CA ALA A 15 10.38 -24.61 -2.35
C ALA A 15 10.32 -24.56 -3.89
N GLN A 16 9.23 -24.01 -4.45
CA GLN A 16 9.04 -23.72 -5.88
C GLN A 16 9.72 -22.42 -6.33
N ASN A 17 10.50 -21.75 -5.48
CA ASN A 17 11.13 -20.47 -5.76
C ASN A 17 10.15 -19.34 -6.16
N ARG A 18 8.91 -19.36 -5.65
CA ARG A 18 7.96 -18.27 -5.91
C ARG A 18 8.30 -17.02 -5.10
N PHE A 19 8.99 -17.16 -4.00
CA PHE A 19 9.63 -16.13 -3.17
C PHE A 19 10.74 -16.76 -2.30
N GLY A 20 11.64 -15.92 -1.75
CA GLY A 20 12.69 -16.40 -0.83
C GLY A 20 12.24 -16.38 0.62
N SER A 21 11.59 -15.28 1.02
CA SER A 21 11.17 -15.04 2.40
C SER A 21 9.71 -14.64 2.47
N TYR A 22 9.06 -14.97 3.59
CA TYR A 22 7.68 -14.56 3.87
C TYR A 22 7.48 -14.25 5.35
N ALA A 23 6.49 -13.41 5.63
CA ALA A 23 5.84 -13.28 6.92
C ALA A 23 4.33 -13.12 6.70
N LEU A 24 3.54 -13.83 7.46
CA LEU A 24 2.07 -13.82 7.40
C LEU A 24 1.51 -13.62 8.79
N LEU A 25 0.64 -12.65 8.94
CA LEU A 25 -0.21 -12.46 10.12
C LEU A 25 -1.67 -12.73 9.73
N VAL A 26 -2.36 -13.54 10.50
CA VAL A 26 -3.80 -13.77 10.38
C VAL A 26 -4.45 -13.52 11.73
N ARG A 27 -5.53 -12.75 11.75
CA ARG A 27 -6.46 -12.64 12.88
C ARG A 27 -7.81 -13.22 12.47
N HIS A 28 -8.43 -13.97 13.35
CA HIS A 28 -9.81 -14.44 13.23
C HIS A 28 -10.50 -14.36 14.60
N GLY A 29 -11.50 -13.50 14.72
CA GLY A 29 -12.05 -13.10 16.01
C GLY A 29 -10.96 -12.46 16.87
N ASP A 30 -10.74 -13.01 18.08
CA ASP A 30 -9.72 -12.53 19.01
C ASP A 30 -8.38 -13.27 18.89
N GLU A 31 -8.34 -14.36 18.12
CA GLU A 31 -7.11 -15.14 17.94
C GLU A 31 -6.23 -14.60 16.80
N LYS A 32 -4.93 -14.63 17.02
CA LYS A 32 -3.92 -14.26 16.03
C LYS A 32 -2.88 -15.35 15.89
N GLN A 33 -2.35 -15.50 14.67
CA GLN A 33 -1.20 -16.34 14.39
C GLN A 33 -0.28 -15.67 13.40
N ILE A 34 1.04 -15.75 13.65
CA ILE A 34 2.10 -15.30 12.75
C ILE A 34 2.86 -16.52 12.27
N LEU A 35 3.07 -16.61 10.94
CA LEU A 35 3.94 -17.57 10.29
C LEU A 35 5.09 -16.82 9.62
N ILE A 36 6.32 -17.28 9.81
CA ILE A 36 7.52 -16.62 9.29
C ILE A 36 8.42 -17.66 8.65
N SER A 37 9.08 -17.31 7.54
CA SER A 37 10.08 -18.16 6.91
C SER A 37 11.27 -18.44 7.85
N PRO A 38 11.91 -19.63 7.75
CA PRO A 38 12.97 -20.02 8.67
C PRO A 38 14.19 -19.10 8.73
N ASP A 39 14.38 -18.27 7.72
CA ASP A 39 15.48 -17.31 7.58
C ASP A 39 15.16 -15.91 8.11
N GLY A 40 13.97 -15.73 8.72
CA GLY A 40 13.50 -14.46 9.27
C GLY A 40 12.99 -14.55 10.70
N ASN A 41 12.54 -13.42 11.21
CA ASN A 41 11.87 -13.27 12.49
C ASN A 41 10.78 -12.17 12.40
N ALA A 42 10.07 -11.88 13.49
CA ALA A 42 8.98 -10.91 13.48
C ALA A 42 9.43 -9.47 13.14
N ASP A 43 10.71 -9.17 13.36
CA ASP A 43 11.33 -7.85 13.07
C ASP A 43 11.96 -7.78 11.67
N THR A 44 11.87 -8.85 10.88
CA THR A 44 12.37 -8.86 9.49
C THR A 44 11.58 -7.88 8.65
N CYS A 45 12.28 -6.92 8.04
CA CYS A 45 11.67 -5.86 7.22
C CYS A 45 11.50 -6.28 5.76
N PHE A 46 10.35 -5.93 5.21
CA PHE A 46 10.01 -6.08 3.80
C PHE A 46 9.66 -4.72 3.20
N GLU A 47 10.11 -4.45 2.00
CA GLU A 47 9.61 -3.34 1.19
C GLU A 47 8.18 -3.67 0.75
N VAL A 48 7.23 -2.83 1.15
CA VAL A 48 5.81 -3.15 0.97
C VAL A 48 5.20 -2.54 -0.29
N ALA A 49 6.00 -1.88 -1.12
CA ALA A 49 5.55 -1.24 -2.35
C ALA A 49 4.28 -0.40 -2.12
N SER A 50 3.24 -0.64 -2.91
CA SER A 50 2.00 0.12 -2.85
C SER A 50 1.18 -0.02 -1.56
N LEU A 51 1.52 -0.95 -0.66
CA LEU A 51 0.92 -0.90 0.69
C LEU A 51 1.28 0.39 1.43
N THR A 52 2.37 1.09 1.06
CA THR A 52 2.70 2.44 1.55
C THR A 52 1.49 3.38 1.48
N LYS A 53 0.65 3.24 0.44
CA LYS A 53 -0.55 4.06 0.28
C LYS A 53 -1.53 3.94 1.46
N VAL A 54 -1.71 2.72 1.97
CA VAL A 54 -2.68 2.42 3.04
C VAL A 54 -2.05 2.23 4.42
N THR A 55 -0.72 2.12 4.48
CA THR A 55 0.00 2.05 5.76
C THR A 55 0.58 3.39 6.19
N VAL A 56 0.73 4.35 5.26
CA VAL A 56 1.32 5.65 5.53
C VAL A 56 0.45 6.80 5.00
N THR A 57 0.29 6.90 3.67
CA THR A 57 -0.21 8.14 3.04
C THR A 57 -1.71 8.38 3.30
N ALA A 58 -2.55 7.37 3.12
CA ALA A 58 -3.99 7.50 3.40
C ALA A 58 -4.27 7.71 4.90
N PRO A 59 -3.64 6.98 5.85
CA PRO A 59 -3.76 7.29 7.26
C PRO A 59 -3.36 8.72 7.60
N LEU A 60 -2.24 9.22 7.10
CA LEU A 60 -1.80 10.61 7.32
C LEU A 60 -2.79 11.63 6.72
N ALA A 61 -3.38 11.34 5.56
CA ALA A 61 -4.41 12.19 4.96
C ALA A 61 -5.68 12.23 5.81
N LEU A 62 -6.15 11.08 6.31
CA LEU A 62 -7.31 11.00 7.20
C LEU A 62 -7.04 11.70 8.53
N MET A 63 -5.84 11.58 9.08
CA MET A 63 -5.41 12.35 10.26
C MET A 63 -5.41 13.86 9.98
N ALA A 64 -4.94 14.28 8.79
CA ALA A 64 -4.97 15.69 8.39
C ALA A 64 -6.41 16.23 8.24
N VAL A 65 -7.34 15.39 7.77
CA VAL A 65 -8.78 15.72 7.73
C VAL A 65 -9.33 15.89 9.15
N ARG A 66 -9.03 14.95 10.06
CA ARG A 66 -9.42 15.05 11.47
C ARG A 66 -8.90 16.31 12.15
N GLU A 67 -7.70 16.73 11.80
CA GLU A 67 -7.04 17.92 12.35
C GLU A 67 -7.48 19.24 11.67
N GLY A 68 -8.38 19.17 10.67
CA GLY A 68 -8.83 20.34 9.92
C GLY A 68 -7.75 20.97 9.01
N LYS A 69 -6.68 20.22 8.71
CA LYS A 69 -5.59 20.66 7.83
C LYS A 69 -5.83 20.35 6.37
N LEU A 70 -6.75 19.44 6.08
CA LEU A 70 -7.08 18.96 4.72
C LEU A 70 -8.58 18.71 4.62
N GLY A 71 -9.19 19.12 3.51
CA GLY A 71 -10.59 18.79 3.18
C GLY A 71 -10.66 17.72 2.10
N LEU A 72 -11.55 16.73 2.25
CA LEU A 72 -11.73 15.71 1.20
C LEU A 72 -12.23 16.33 -0.12
N GLU A 73 -13.10 17.34 -0.04
CA GLU A 73 -13.64 18.07 -1.20
C GLU A 73 -12.75 19.22 -1.67
N GLU A 74 -11.57 19.39 -1.05
CA GLU A 74 -10.65 20.45 -1.45
C GLU A 74 -10.11 20.19 -2.85
N ARG A 75 -10.16 21.20 -3.72
CA ARG A 75 -9.79 21.09 -5.12
C ARG A 75 -8.28 21.22 -5.31
N LEU A 76 -7.73 20.46 -6.23
CA LEU A 76 -6.29 20.54 -6.54
C LEU A 76 -5.87 21.89 -7.08
N GLY A 77 -6.77 22.60 -7.82
CA GLY A 77 -6.51 23.95 -8.30
C GLY A 77 -6.34 24.99 -7.19
N ASP A 78 -6.98 24.78 -6.03
CA ASP A 78 -6.82 25.65 -4.87
C ASP A 78 -5.52 25.36 -4.11
N ILE A 79 -5.04 24.11 -4.17
CA ILE A 79 -3.78 23.68 -3.55
C ILE A 79 -2.56 24.02 -4.42
N PHE A 80 -2.69 23.85 -5.73
CA PHE A 80 -1.63 24.03 -6.72
C PHE A 80 -2.03 25.11 -7.75
N PRO A 81 -1.84 26.39 -7.44
CA PRO A 81 -2.11 27.47 -8.39
C PRO A 81 -1.35 27.27 -9.70
N GLY A 82 -2.07 27.33 -10.82
CA GLY A 82 -1.51 27.07 -12.16
C GLY A 82 -1.85 25.69 -12.72
N LEU A 83 -2.49 24.82 -11.95
CA LEU A 83 -3.08 23.60 -12.47
C LEU A 83 -4.34 23.95 -13.28
N THR A 84 -4.44 23.45 -14.52
CA THR A 84 -5.56 23.74 -15.43
C THR A 84 -6.48 22.54 -15.59
N ASP A 85 -6.02 21.48 -16.23
CA ASP A 85 -6.85 20.35 -16.65
C ASP A 85 -7.34 19.47 -15.49
N LEU A 86 -6.65 19.47 -14.37
CA LEU A 86 -6.97 18.72 -13.16
C LEU A 86 -7.36 19.63 -11.97
N ALA A 87 -7.61 20.92 -12.24
CA ALA A 87 -7.93 21.90 -11.20
C ALA A 87 -9.19 21.53 -10.39
N ASP A 88 -10.17 20.90 -11.03
CA ASP A 88 -11.43 20.48 -10.40
C ASP A 88 -11.34 19.14 -9.69
N ALA A 89 -10.23 18.38 -9.83
CA ALA A 89 -10.03 17.15 -9.10
C ALA A 89 -9.89 17.44 -7.60
N THR A 90 -10.43 16.54 -6.77
CA THR A 90 -10.42 16.71 -5.31
C THR A 90 -9.48 15.73 -4.61
N VAL A 91 -9.16 16.01 -3.35
CA VAL A 91 -8.43 15.08 -2.47
C VAL A 91 -9.16 13.74 -2.36
N PHE A 92 -10.49 13.76 -2.25
CA PHE A 92 -11.32 12.56 -2.28
C PHE A 92 -11.05 11.72 -3.54
N GLN A 93 -10.98 12.36 -4.71
CA GLN A 93 -10.73 11.67 -5.98
C GLN A 93 -9.29 11.16 -6.12
N LEU A 94 -8.30 11.79 -5.47
CA LEU A 94 -6.95 11.22 -5.34
C LEU A 94 -7.00 9.91 -4.56
N MET A 95 -7.70 9.91 -3.42
CA MET A 95 -7.79 8.74 -2.52
C MET A 95 -8.59 7.59 -3.13
N THR A 96 -9.56 7.87 -4.00
CA THR A 96 -10.39 6.86 -4.68
C THR A 96 -9.89 6.49 -6.08
N HIS A 97 -8.72 6.99 -6.49
CA HIS A 97 -8.16 6.79 -7.84
C HIS A 97 -9.11 7.24 -8.98
N SER A 98 -9.94 8.23 -8.73
CA SER A 98 -10.89 8.78 -9.70
C SER A 98 -10.60 10.23 -10.11
N SER A 99 -9.41 10.74 -9.78
CA SER A 99 -9.00 12.12 -10.07
C SER A 99 -8.70 12.39 -11.56
N GLY A 100 -8.57 11.33 -12.37
CA GLY A 100 -8.15 11.45 -13.77
C GLY A 100 -6.65 11.67 -13.98
N ILE A 101 -5.83 11.73 -12.91
CA ILE A 101 -4.39 11.86 -13.04
C ILE A 101 -3.83 10.61 -13.73
N GLY A 102 -3.33 10.81 -14.95
CA GLY A 102 -2.66 9.80 -15.74
C GLY A 102 -1.28 9.41 -15.18
N GLY A 103 -0.72 8.33 -15.73
CA GLY A 103 0.66 7.98 -15.47
C GLY A 103 1.60 9.04 -16.06
N VAL A 104 2.49 9.57 -15.26
CA VAL A 104 3.61 10.37 -15.76
C VAL A 104 4.73 9.40 -16.15
N PRO A 105 5.28 9.47 -17.37
CA PRO A 105 6.38 8.60 -17.77
C PRO A 105 7.56 8.70 -16.80
N PHE A 106 8.21 7.58 -16.50
CA PHE A 106 9.39 7.47 -15.62
C PHE A 106 10.57 8.36 -16.02
N SER A 107 10.60 8.88 -17.27
CA SER A 107 11.59 9.86 -17.72
C SER A 107 11.59 11.17 -16.91
N PHE A 108 10.60 11.37 -16.07
CA PHE A 108 10.56 12.44 -15.08
C PHE A 108 11.11 11.97 -13.74
N ALA A 109 12.38 11.57 -13.71
CA ALA A 109 13.08 11.36 -12.46
C ALA A 109 12.85 12.57 -11.56
N LEU A 110 12.09 12.36 -10.50
CA LEU A 110 11.92 13.35 -9.45
C LEU A 110 13.22 13.36 -8.64
N THR A 111 14.23 14.05 -9.16
CA THR A 111 15.56 14.14 -8.57
C THR A 111 15.57 14.86 -7.22
N ASP A 112 14.43 15.44 -6.85
CA ASP A 112 14.24 16.12 -5.57
C ASP A 112 12.89 15.79 -4.95
N ARG A 113 12.87 15.58 -3.62
CA ARG A 113 11.70 15.23 -2.80
C ARG A 113 10.80 16.42 -2.47
N GLY A 114 10.93 17.53 -3.19
CA GLY A 114 10.15 18.72 -2.87
C GLY A 114 8.70 18.67 -3.36
N SER A 115 7.76 19.09 -2.53
CA SER A 115 6.36 19.34 -2.93
C SER A 115 6.26 20.26 -4.15
N PHE A 116 7.21 21.17 -4.32
CA PHE A 116 7.32 22.06 -5.49
C PHE A 116 7.54 21.27 -6.80
N HIS A 117 8.40 20.26 -6.81
CA HIS A 117 8.64 19.45 -8.00
C HIS A 117 7.42 18.58 -8.35
N VAL A 118 6.76 18.03 -7.36
CA VAL A 118 5.51 17.27 -7.55
C VAL A 118 4.44 18.19 -8.14
N ALA A 119 4.25 19.39 -7.59
CA ALA A 119 3.32 20.39 -8.10
C ALA A 119 3.60 20.74 -9.56
N THR A 120 4.87 21.01 -9.92
CA THR A 120 5.27 21.30 -11.30
C THR A 120 4.97 20.12 -12.24
N LYS A 121 5.19 18.88 -11.79
CA LYS A 121 4.92 17.69 -12.61
C LYS A 121 3.43 17.44 -12.80
N ILE A 122 2.61 17.66 -11.76
CA ILE A 122 1.16 17.56 -11.86
C ILE A 122 0.61 18.58 -12.86
N CYS A 123 1.12 19.81 -12.84
CA CYS A 123 0.73 20.84 -13.80
C CYS A 123 1.09 20.48 -15.26
N GLN A 124 2.03 19.56 -15.47
CA GLN A 124 2.42 19.03 -16.79
C GLN A 124 1.74 17.69 -17.12
N ALA A 125 1.04 17.08 -16.18
CA ALA A 125 0.36 15.81 -16.40
C ALA A 125 -0.85 16.03 -17.31
N GLN A 126 -0.98 15.17 -18.32
CA GLN A 126 -2.20 15.11 -19.12
C GLN A 126 -3.22 14.24 -18.42
N PRO A 127 -4.47 14.68 -18.24
CA PRO A 127 -5.50 13.83 -17.67
C PRO A 127 -5.81 12.66 -18.62
N ASN A 128 -6.00 11.47 -18.06
CA ASN A 128 -6.52 10.33 -18.82
C ASN A 128 -8.05 10.42 -18.98
N ASP A 129 -8.70 10.93 -17.93
CA ASP A 129 -10.14 11.03 -17.80
C ASP A 129 -10.52 12.34 -17.10
N ARG A 130 -11.77 12.74 -17.23
CA ARG A 130 -12.33 13.83 -16.40
C ARG A 130 -12.42 13.35 -14.94
N PRO A 131 -12.11 14.22 -13.96
CA PRO A 131 -12.25 13.89 -12.54
C PRO A 131 -13.65 13.30 -12.23
N GLY A 132 -13.67 12.17 -11.52
CA GLY A 132 -14.90 11.50 -11.10
C GLY A 132 -15.59 10.63 -12.14
N THR A 133 -15.12 10.56 -13.40
CA THR A 133 -15.80 9.81 -14.46
C THR A 133 -15.31 8.38 -14.65
N ALA A 134 -14.08 8.09 -14.24
CA ALA A 134 -13.47 6.77 -14.32
C ALA A 134 -12.58 6.50 -13.10
N VAL A 135 -12.33 5.22 -12.82
CA VAL A 135 -11.34 4.77 -11.85
C VAL A 135 -10.15 4.19 -12.59
N ALA A 136 -9.00 4.83 -12.43
CA ALA A 136 -7.73 4.36 -12.95
C ALA A 136 -6.69 4.39 -11.83
N TYR A 137 -6.20 3.21 -11.43
CA TYR A 137 -5.15 3.12 -10.42
C TYR A 137 -3.95 3.99 -10.78
N SER A 138 -3.63 4.96 -9.93
CA SER A 138 -2.57 5.94 -10.18
C SER A 138 -1.61 6.06 -9.00
N CYS A 139 -0.32 5.80 -9.26
CA CYS A 139 0.74 6.13 -8.32
C CYS A 139 0.89 7.65 -8.18
N MET A 140 0.71 8.40 -9.28
CA MET A 140 0.82 9.87 -9.26
C MET A 140 -0.20 10.52 -8.34
N GLY A 141 -1.42 9.97 -8.23
CA GLY A 141 -2.40 10.47 -7.27
C GLY A 141 -1.91 10.44 -5.82
N PHE A 142 -1.24 9.37 -5.43
CA PHE A 142 -0.68 9.22 -4.08
C PHE A 142 0.64 9.96 -3.87
N ILE A 143 1.46 10.12 -4.91
CA ILE A 143 2.61 11.02 -4.87
C ILE A 143 2.14 12.46 -4.63
N THR A 144 1.07 12.88 -5.33
CA THR A 144 0.42 14.18 -5.16
C THR A 144 -0.10 14.34 -3.74
N LEU A 145 -0.80 13.34 -3.21
CA LEU A 145 -1.33 13.37 -1.84
C LEU A 145 -0.21 13.49 -0.80
N GLY A 146 0.91 12.78 -0.99
CA GLY A 146 2.11 12.93 -0.16
C GLY A 146 2.66 14.35 -0.18
N ALA A 147 2.75 14.98 -1.37
CA ALA A 147 3.20 16.36 -1.50
C ALA A 147 2.24 17.38 -0.83
N ILE A 148 0.94 17.13 -0.93
CA ILE A 148 -0.07 17.94 -0.21
C ILE A 148 0.15 17.85 1.30
N LEU A 149 0.36 16.65 1.84
CA LEU A 149 0.63 16.46 3.25
C LEU A 149 1.90 17.20 3.71
N GLU A 150 2.99 17.09 2.95
CA GLU A 150 4.22 17.84 3.23
C GLU A 150 3.96 19.35 3.28
N GLN A 151 3.19 19.88 2.32
CA GLN A 151 2.83 21.30 2.29
C GLN A 151 1.98 21.72 3.50
N ARG A 152 0.98 20.92 3.88
CA ARG A 152 0.05 21.24 4.97
C ARG A 152 0.71 21.19 6.35
N TYR A 153 1.69 20.32 6.53
CA TYR A 153 2.39 20.18 7.80
C TYR A 153 3.73 20.93 7.85
N GLY A 154 4.28 21.35 6.70
CA GLY A 154 5.62 21.94 6.63
C GLY A 154 6.73 20.94 6.99
N LYS A 155 6.49 19.64 6.84
CA LYS A 155 7.38 18.54 7.18
C LYS A 155 7.48 17.54 6.04
N LYS A 156 8.56 16.77 5.98
CA LYS A 156 8.71 15.69 5.00
C LYS A 156 7.82 14.50 5.35
N LEU A 157 7.47 13.70 4.35
CA LEU A 157 6.54 12.57 4.52
C LEU A 157 7.08 11.51 5.49
N ASP A 158 8.39 11.25 5.47
CA ASP A 158 9.07 10.36 6.40
C ASP A 158 9.06 10.91 7.86
N GLU A 159 9.20 12.23 8.04
CA GLU A 159 9.07 12.87 9.35
C GLU A 159 7.63 12.79 9.88
N LEU A 160 6.64 12.97 8.99
CA LEU A 160 5.22 12.80 9.33
C LEU A 160 4.89 11.35 9.71
N PHE A 161 5.42 10.40 8.96
CA PHE A 161 5.27 8.98 9.26
C PHE A 161 5.84 8.65 10.65
N GLU A 162 7.05 9.11 10.92
CA GLU A 162 7.71 8.93 12.23
C GLU A 162 6.89 9.53 13.37
N GLU A 163 6.44 10.79 13.22
CA GLU A 163 5.75 11.52 14.28
C GLU A 163 4.33 11.00 14.55
N LYS A 164 3.58 10.66 13.50
CA LYS A 164 2.14 10.41 13.60
C LYS A 164 1.75 8.94 13.58
N ILE A 165 2.64 8.07 13.15
CA ILE A 165 2.35 6.63 13.07
C ILE A 165 3.39 5.84 13.86
N VAL A 166 4.69 5.99 13.56
CA VAL A 166 5.75 5.17 14.17
C VAL A 166 5.78 5.37 15.69
N LYS A 167 5.93 6.61 16.16
CA LYS A 167 5.99 6.91 17.61
C LYS A 167 4.70 6.59 18.35
N PRO A 168 3.50 7.00 17.88
CA PRO A 168 2.26 6.70 18.60
C PRO A 168 1.93 5.21 18.72
N LEU A 169 2.32 4.41 17.74
CA LEU A 169 2.13 2.95 17.75
C LEU A 169 3.33 2.18 18.33
N ASP A 170 4.37 2.88 18.79
CA ASP A 170 5.61 2.26 19.31
C ASP A 170 6.18 1.25 18.32
N LEU A 171 6.32 1.65 17.03
CA LEU A 171 6.92 0.83 15.98
C LEU A 171 8.44 0.90 16.08
N THR A 172 9.11 -0.21 15.82
CA THR A 172 10.56 -0.32 16.08
C THR A 172 11.40 -0.48 14.81
N ARG A 173 10.81 -0.99 13.74
CA ARG A 173 11.53 -1.36 12.51
C ARG A 173 11.04 -0.63 11.26
N SER A 174 9.81 -0.15 11.28
CA SER A 174 9.15 0.40 10.09
C SER A 174 9.65 1.80 9.76
N ARG A 175 10.08 2.02 8.51
CA ARG A 175 10.65 3.30 8.07
C ARG A 175 10.70 3.42 6.55
N PHE A 176 10.94 4.63 6.08
CA PHE A 176 11.43 4.89 4.72
C PHE A 176 12.96 4.78 4.65
N CYS A 177 13.50 4.86 3.43
CA CYS A 177 14.95 4.97 3.18
C CYS A 177 15.78 3.84 3.82
N MET A 178 15.29 2.58 3.75
CA MET A 178 16.05 1.44 4.24
C MET A 178 17.36 1.32 3.45
N PRO A 179 18.54 1.36 4.10
CA PRO A 179 19.82 1.21 3.42
C PRO A 179 19.94 -0.15 2.74
N LEU A 180 20.76 -0.24 1.69
CA LEU A 180 21.14 -1.52 1.12
C LEU A 180 21.98 -2.32 2.12
N GLY A 181 21.69 -3.62 2.23
CA GLY A 181 22.43 -4.51 3.14
C GLY A 181 22.10 -4.31 4.60
N GLU A 182 21.04 -3.54 4.92
CA GLU A 182 20.57 -3.42 6.30
C GLU A 182 20.21 -4.81 6.85
N GLU A 183 20.71 -5.10 8.04
CA GLU A 183 20.51 -6.37 8.71
C GLU A 183 19.02 -6.65 8.93
N ASN A 184 18.62 -7.91 8.79
CA ASN A 184 17.25 -8.37 8.96
C ASN A 184 16.26 -7.65 8.01
N THR A 185 16.69 -7.45 6.75
CA THR A 185 15.86 -6.83 5.69
C THR A 185 15.87 -7.70 4.44
N VAL A 186 14.68 -8.03 3.95
CA VAL A 186 14.49 -8.84 2.75
C VAL A 186 14.74 -8.02 1.50
N VAL A 187 15.55 -8.52 0.60
CA VAL A 187 15.80 -7.91 -0.70
C VAL A 187 14.58 -8.12 -1.60
N SER A 188 13.86 -7.04 -1.89
CA SER A 188 12.62 -7.05 -2.69
C SER A 188 12.80 -6.45 -4.09
N TYR A 189 13.79 -5.58 -4.30
CA TYR A 189 13.99 -4.92 -5.59
C TYR A 189 14.35 -5.91 -6.71
N ARG A 190 13.74 -5.69 -7.87
CA ARG A 190 13.87 -6.55 -9.06
C ARG A 190 15.16 -6.30 -9.84
N ARG A 191 15.54 -5.02 -9.97
CA ARG A 191 16.68 -4.58 -10.78
C ARG A 191 17.84 -4.20 -9.90
N GLU A 192 19.02 -4.63 -10.30
CA GLU A 192 20.28 -4.22 -9.68
C GLU A 192 20.81 -2.99 -10.44
N PHE A 193 20.64 -1.80 -9.86
CA PHE A 193 21.30 -0.58 -10.27
C PHE A 193 22.34 -0.21 -9.22
N ASP A 194 23.06 0.88 -9.40
CA ASP A 194 23.84 1.53 -8.34
C ASP A 194 22.87 2.16 -7.32
N ARG A 195 22.24 1.29 -6.52
CA ARG A 195 21.22 1.65 -5.56
C ARG A 195 21.81 2.15 -4.26
N VAL A 196 21.18 3.15 -3.68
CA VAL A 196 21.47 3.63 -2.31
C VAL A 196 20.44 3.07 -1.32
N TYR A 197 19.21 2.83 -1.80
CA TYR A 197 18.10 2.32 -0.99
C TYR A 197 17.53 1.03 -1.58
N GLY A 198 17.01 0.16 -0.72
CA GLY A 198 16.42 -1.13 -1.08
C GLY A 198 15.04 -1.08 -1.75
N VAL A 199 14.59 0.09 -2.20
CA VAL A 199 13.25 0.33 -2.77
C VAL A 199 13.15 -0.21 -4.19
N ASP A 200 12.07 -0.95 -4.51
CA ASP A 200 11.81 -1.47 -5.85
C ASP A 200 11.11 -0.47 -6.78
N ASP A 201 10.14 0.30 -6.25
CA ASP A 201 9.39 1.28 -7.04
C ASP A 201 10.28 2.40 -7.58
N GLU A 202 10.24 2.60 -8.91
CA GLU A 202 11.13 3.56 -9.58
C GLU A 202 10.82 5.01 -9.18
N ASN A 203 9.54 5.38 -9.00
CA ASN A 203 9.19 6.73 -8.55
C ASN A 203 9.73 6.98 -7.15
N ALA A 204 9.48 6.04 -6.22
CA ALA A 204 9.99 6.15 -4.87
C ALA A 204 11.52 6.16 -4.83
N TYR A 205 12.18 5.35 -5.66
CA TYR A 205 13.64 5.35 -5.78
C TYR A 205 14.20 6.71 -6.20
N PHE A 206 13.65 7.31 -7.26
CA PHE A 206 14.08 8.62 -7.74
C PHE A 206 13.70 9.77 -6.78
N MET A 207 12.67 9.55 -5.95
CA MET A 207 12.33 10.43 -4.82
C MET A 207 13.16 10.14 -3.56
N ARG A 208 14.34 9.54 -3.71
CA ARG A 208 15.29 9.23 -2.63
C ARG A 208 14.71 8.30 -1.56
N GLY A 209 13.87 7.36 -1.97
CA GLY A 209 13.28 6.32 -1.10
C GLY A 209 12.03 6.77 -0.33
N VAL A 210 11.55 8.00 -0.51
CA VAL A 210 10.36 8.51 0.20
C VAL A 210 9.33 9.00 -0.80
N SER A 211 8.18 8.35 -0.86
CA SER A 211 7.09 8.75 -1.74
C SER A 211 5.72 8.32 -1.20
N GLY A 212 4.69 9.09 -1.52
CA GLY A 212 3.33 8.78 -1.09
C GLY A 212 2.75 7.50 -1.71
N ASN A 213 3.35 6.98 -2.80
CA ASN A 213 2.85 5.79 -3.46
C ASN A 213 3.54 4.48 -3.03
N ALA A 214 4.80 4.54 -2.57
CA ALA A 214 5.64 3.39 -2.25
C ALA A 214 6.89 3.80 -1.45
N GLY A 215 7.74 2.83 -1.09
CA GLY A 215 9.06 3.07 -0.48
C GLY A 215 9.13 2.82 1.02
N ALA A 216 8.00 2.53 1.67
CA ALA A 216 8.02 2.16 3.08
C ALA A 216 8.46 0.70 3.26
N PHE A 217 9.19 0.46 4.34
CA PHE A 217 9.59 -0.86 4.84
C PHE A 217 8.86 -1.14 6.14
N TRP A 218 8.39 -2.36 6.29
CA TRP A 218 7.65 -2.79 7.46
C TRP A 218 8.06 -4.19 7.91
N SER A 219 8.12 -4.40 9.22
CA SER A 219 8.14 -5.74 9.80
C SER A 219 6.72 -6.23 10.06
N ILE A 220 6.57 -7.56 10.22
CA ILE A 220 5.24 -8.12 10.54
C ILE A 220 4.79 -7.74 11.95
N ALA A 221 5.73 -7.59 12.89
CA ALA A 221 5.45 -7.14 14.26
C ALA A 221 4.90 -5.71 14.29
N ASP A 222 5.46 -4.80 13.49
CA ASP A 222 4.96 -3.43 13.40
C ASP A 222 3.64 -3.36 12.61
N LEU A 223 3.48 -4.18 11.56
CA LEU A 223 2.20 -4.26 10.83
C LEU A 223 1.07 -4.87 11.67
N GLU A 224 1.36 -5.72 12.64
CA GLU A 224 0.36 -6.18 13.60
C GLU A 224 -0.22 -5.00 14.38
N LYS A 225 0.62 -4.14 14.95
CA LYS A 225 0.19 -2.95 15.69
C LYS A 225 -0.63 -1.98 14.82
N LEU A 226 -0.18 -1.76 13.58
CA LEU A 226 -0.92 -0.92 12.63
C LEU A 226 -2.27 -1.56 12.23
N ALA A 227 -2.28 -2.86 11.93
CA ALA A 227 -3.50 -3.58 11.55
C ALA A 227 -4.53 -3.59 12.68
N ASP A 228 -4.09 -3.77 13.93
CA ASP A 228 -4.97 -3.64 15.09
C ASP A 228 -5.52 -2.21 15.23
N ALA A 229 -4.70 -1.18 15.07
CA ALA A 229 -5.16 0.21 15.14
C ALA A 229 -6.17 0.56 14.02
N ILE A 230 -6.04 -0.04 12.83
CA ILE A 230 -7.05 0.06 11.75
C ILE A 230 -8.30 -0.76 12.12
N TRP A 231 -8.11 -1.98 12.59
CA TRP A 231 -9.21 -2.86 13.00
C TRP A 231 -10.05 -2.26 14.12
N ASP A 232 -9.42 -1.70 15.12
CA ASP A 232 -10.09 -1.08 16.27
C ASP A 232 -10.51 0.37 15.99
N ARG A 233 -10.28 0.88 14.75
CA ARG A 233 -10.60 2.23 14.29
C ARG A 233 -9.98 3.35 15.12
N THR A 234 -8.88 3.06 15.82
CA THR A 234 -8.20 4.03 16.69
C THR A 234 -7.19 4.90 15.94
N LEU A 235 -6.70 4.45 14.78
CA LEU A 235 -5.62 5.12 14.05
C LEU A 235 -5.99 6.55 13.62
N TYR A 236 -7.18 6.76 13.04
CA TYR A 236 -7.66 8.06 12.59
C TYR A 236 -9.08 8.39 13.08
N GLY A 237 -9.64 7.57 13.96
CA GLY A 237 -10.95 7.72 14.61
C GLY A 237 -12.09 7.03 13.85
N GLU A 238 -13.15 6.70 14.60
CA GLU A 238 -14.29 5.88 14.16
C GLU A 238 -14.95 6.43 12.88
N GLU A 239 -15.32 7.72 12.89
CA GLU A 239 -16.05 8.36 11.78
C GLU A 239 -15.26 8.30 10.46
N LEU A 240 -13.96 8.62 10.51
CA LEU A 240 -13.11 8.58 9.31
C LEU A 240 -12.79 7.14 8.88
N ALA A 241 -12.74 6.19 9.82
CA ALA A 241 -12.60 4.79 9.50
C ALA A 241 -13.82 4.26 8.73
N GLU A 242 -15.03 4.59 9.16
CA GLU A 242 -16.26 4.23 8.45
C GLU A 242 -16.30 4.84 7.04
N LEU A 243 -15.87 6.08 6.89
CA LEU A 243 -15.75 6.71 5.58
C LEU A 243 -14.69 6.01 4.72
N ALA A 244 -13.53 5.67 5.27
CA ALA A 244 -12.45 5.04 4.53
C ALA A 244 -12.80 3.61 4.05
N GLU A 245 -13.57 2.88 4.84
CA GLU A 245 -14.02 1.50 4.60
C GLU A 245 -15.23 1.42 3.66
N ARG A 246 -15.80 2.53 3.22
CA ARG A 246 -16.95 2.59 2.31
C ARG A 246 -16.50 2.54 0.85
N GLY A 247 -17.21 1.75 0.02
CA GLY A 247 -17.01 1.74 -1.43
C GLY A 247 -17.74 2.88 -2.12
N TYR A 248 -16.99 3.70 -2.87
CA TYR A 248 -17.50 4.88 -3.54
C TYR A 248 -17.63 4.75 -5.06
N THR A 249 -16.97 3.77 -5.64
CA THR A 249 -16.85 3.63 -7.09
C THR A 249 -17.35 2.27 -7.59
N LYS A 250 -18.34 1.70 -6.87
CA LYS A 250 -19.00 0.44 -7.24
C LYS A 250 -19.62 0.57 -8.64
N GLY A 251 -19.35 -0.43 -9.50
CA GLY A 251 -19.79 -0.41 -10.90
C GLY A 251 -18.80 0.24 -11.87
N MET A 252 -17.73 0.87 -11.40
CA MET A 252 -16.58 1.30 -12.22
C MET A 252 -15.55 0.16 -12.35
N ALA A 253 -14.41 0.44 -12.98
CA ALA A 253 -13.35 -0.55 -13.20
C ALA A 253 -12.86 -1.24 -11.91
N GLN A 254 -12.91 -0.52 -10.79
CA GLN A 254 -12.63 -1.04 -9.44
C GLN A 254 -13.48 -0.29 -8.43
N ASN A 255 -13.87 -0.97 -7.36
CA ASN A 255 -14.51 -0.32 -6.22
C ASN A 255 -13.44 0.16 -5.23
N ARG A 256 -13.48 1.45 -4.88
CA ARG A 256 -12.47 2.12 -4.04
C ARG A 256 -13.10 2.79 -2.82
N GLY A 257 -12.47 2.59 -1.67
CA GLY A 257 -12.63 3.41 -0.48
C GLY A 257 -11.58 4.52 -0.42
N LEU A 258 -11.43 5.20 0.70
CA LEU A 258 -10.41 6.24 0.85
C LEU A 258 -9.02 5.60 1.06
N GLY A 259 -8.33 5.38 -0.05
CA GLY A 259 -7.06 4.67 -0.12
C GLY A 259 -7.19 3.17 -0.36
N TYR A 260 -8.27 2.56 0.03
CA TYR A 260 -8.46 1.12 -0.02
C TYR A 260 -9.05 0.63 -1.35
N LEU A 261 -8.66 -0.58 -1.73
CA LEU A 261 -9.39 -1.42 -2.67
C LEU A 261 -10.50 -2.14 -1.89
N MET A 262 -11.73 -2.09 -2.41
CA MET A 262 -12.86 -2.83 -1.88
C MET A 262 -13.01 -4.16 -2.62
N ILE A 263 -13.31 -5.21 -1.88
CA ILE A 263 -13.59 -6.52 -2.47
C ILE A 263 -15.04 -6.55 -2.94
N ASP A 264 -15.23 -6.72 -4.23
CA ASP A 264 -16.50 -6.98 -4.89
C ASP A 264 -16.60 -8.46 -5.29
N GLU A 265 -17.76 -8.91 -5.73
CA GLU A 265 -18.03 -10.29 -6.17
C GLU A 265 -17.01 -10.79 -7.24
N ASN A 266 -16.53 -9.89 -8.09
CA ASN A 266 -15.62 -10.18 -9.20
C ASN A 266 -14.16 -9.81 -8.91
N GLU A 267 -13.81 -9.43 -7.67
CA GLU A 267 -12.44 -9.04 -7.34
C GLU A 267 -11.52 -10.27 -7.20
N PRO A 268 -10.55 -10.46 -8.10
CA PRO A 268 -9.72 -11.66 -8.13
C PRO A 268 -8.70 -11.73 -6.97
N LEU A 269 -8.50 -10.63 -6.23
CA LEU A 269 -7.43 -10.49 -5.23
C LEU A 269 -7.75 -11.15 -3.89
N SER A 270 -9.01 -11.57 -3.67
CA SER A 270 -9.44 -12.11 -2.39
C SER A 270 -9.04 -13.56 -2.15
N GLY A 271 -8.74 -14.34 -3.22
CA GLY A 271 -8.57 -15.80 -3.12
C GLY A 271 -9.77 -16.51 -2.47
N GLY A 272 -10.93 -15.83 -2.40
CA GLY A 272 -12.15 -16.31 -1.74
C GLY A 272 -12.13 -16.24 -0.21
N LEU A 273 -11.05 -15.76 0.41
CA LEU A 273 -10.96 -15.55 1.86
C LEU A 273 -11.86 -14.39 2.31
N PHE A 274 -11.84 -13.29 1.59
CA PHE A 274 -12.52 -12.05 1.96
C PHE A 274 -13.88 -11.94 1.28
N SER A 275 -14.92 -11.58 2.06
CA SER A 275 -16.27 -11.38 1.57
C SER A 275 -16.44 -10.02 0.89
N GLU A 276 -17.55 -9.85 0.14
CA GLU A 276 -17.92 -8.55 -0.43
C GLU A 276 -18.01 -7.48 0.66
N GLY A 277 -17.45 -6.31 0.38
CA GLY A 277 -17.35 -5.18 1.29
C GLY A 277 -16.09 -5.18 2.14
N SER A 278 -15.25 -6.23 2.07
CA SER A 278 -13.92 -6.21 2.66
C SER A 278 -13.04 -5.17 1.98
N PHE A 279 -12.05 -4.66 2.70
CA PHE A 279 -11.19 -3.60 2.22
C PHE A 279 -9.71 -3.90 2.49
N GLY A 280 -8.84 -3.33 1.69
CA GLY A 280 -7.40 -3.54 1.83
C GLY A 280 -6.61 -3.02 0.66
N HIS A 281 -5.41 -3.51 0.49
CA HIS A 281 -4.56 -3.19 -0.66
C HIS A 281 -3.49 -4.25 -0.90
N CYS A 282 -2.88 -4.20 -2.09
CA CYS A 282 -1.76 -5.06 -2.48
C CYS A 282 -0.52 -4.24 -2.79
N GLY A 283 0.65 -4.83 -2.52
CA GLY A 283 1.94 -4.32 -2.97
C GLY A 283 2.49 -5.11 -4.16
N TYR A 284 3.19 -4.43 -5.05
CA TYR A 284 3.79 -5.02 -6.24
C TYR A 284 4.84 -6.09 -5.89
N THR A 285 5.56 -5.91 -4.79
CA THR A 285 6.56 -6.86 -4.28
C THR A 285 6.00 -8.22 -3.88
N GLY A 286 4.66 -8.36 -3.81
CA GLY A 286 3.96 -9.58 -3.44
C GLY A 286 3.26 -9.48 -2.08
N THR A 287 3.22 -8.29 -1.52
CA THR A 287 2.60 -8.02 -0.22
C THR A 287 1.10 -7.75 -0.32
N SER A 288 0.35 -7.96 0.76
CA SER A 288 -1.06 -7.59 0.85
C SER A 288 -1.51 -7.38 2.31
N MET A 289 -2.53 -6.56 2.50
CA MET A 289 -3.22 -6.35 3.76
C MET A 289 -4.71 -6.15 3.47
N PHE A 290 -5.55 -7.03 4.02
CA PHE A 290 -7.00 -6.99 3.84
C PHE A 290 -7.74 -7.27 5.14
N PHE A 291 -8.92 -6.65 5.28
CA PHE A 291 -9.79 -6.69 6.44
C PHE A 291 -11.22 -7.08 6.02
N ASP A 292 -11.78 -8.06 6.68
CA ASP A 292 -13.17 -8.51 6.52
C ASP A 292 -13.91 -8.39 7.86
N ARG A 293 -14.67 -7.34 8.02
CA ARG A 293 -15.50 -7.08 9.21
C ARG A 293 -16.58 -8.14 9.41
N LYS A 294 -17.13 -8.67 8.31
CA LYS A 294 -18.23 -9.64 8.34
C LYS A 294 -17.77 -11.01 8.81
N ARG A 295 -16.62 -11.47 8.31
CA ARG A 295 -16.01 -12.76 8.69
C ARG A 295 -15.12 -12.65 9.93
N GLN A 296 -14.95 -11.46 10.49
CA GLN A 296 -14.08 -11.19 11.63
C GLN A 296 -12.64 -11.66 11.37
N VAL A 297 -12.13 -11.42 10.15
CA VAL A 297 -10.78 -11.81 9.74
C VAL A 297 -10.01 -10.64 9.14
N TYR A 298 -8.74 -10.54 9.47
CA TYR A 298 -7.78 -9.83 8.62
C TYR A 298 -6.54 -10.67 8.36
N ALA A 299 -5.88 -10.42 7.24
CA ALA A 299 -4.61 -11.05 6.90
C ALA A 299 -3.63 -10.03 6.32
N VAL A 300 -2.38 -10.11 6.76
CA VAL A 300 -1.24 -9.35 6.26
C VAL A 300 -0.21 -10.34 5.75
N LEU A 301 0.09 -10.29 4.46
CA LEU A 301 1.09 -11.13 3.81
C LEU A 301 2.26 -10.28 3.32
N LEU A 302 3.46 -10.63 3.73
CA LEU A 302 4.72 -10.07 3.26
C LEU A 302 5.49 -11.12 2.49
N THR A 303 5.89 -10.82 1.25
CA THR A 303 6.77 -11.66 0.41
C THR A 303 7.62 -10.78 -0.49
N ASN A 304 8.64 -11.38 -1.12
CA ASN A 304 9.42 -10.75 -2.18
C ASN A 304 9.20 -11.43 -3.55
N THR A 305 7.96 -11.86 -3.82
CA THR A 305 7.57 -12.60 -5.05
C THR A 305 7.99 -11.88 -6.33
N ALA A 306 7.83 -10.55 -6.41
CA ALA A 306 8.16 -9.81 -7.62
C ALA A 306 9.62 -9.96 -8.05
N ARG A 307 10.56 -10.04 -7.09
CA ARG A 307 11.98 -10.27 -7.39
C ARG A 307 12.22 -11.61 -8.06
N TYR A 308 11.54 -12.65 -7.62
CA TYR A 308 11.67 -14.00 -8.17
C TYR A 308 11.00 -14.10 -9.53
N ALA A 309 9.76 -13.64 -9.65
CA ALA A 309 9.03 -13.62 -10.91
C ALA A 309 9.75 -12.80 -12.00
N TYR A 310 10.35 -11.65 -11.65
CA TYR A 310 11.12 -10.82 -12.58
C TYR A 310 12.33 -11.55 -13.17
N ARG A 311 12.94 -12.46 -12.43
CA ARG A 311 14.08 -13.28 -12.90
C ARG A 311 13.64 -14.36 -13.89
N GLU A 312 12.39 -14.83 -13.80
CA GLU A 312 11.81 -15.78 -14.75
C GLU A 312 11.39 -15.07 -16.04
N ASP A 313 10.61 -13.99 -15.90
CA ASP A 313 10.16 -13.13 -17.00
C ASP A 313 10.01 -11.69 -16.49
N PRO A 314 10.78 -10.73 -17.03
CA PRO A 314 10.76 -9.34 -16.56
C PRO A 314 9.52 -8.55 -17.00
N SER A 315 8.58 -9.16 -17.75
CA SER A 315 7.36 -8.48 -18.14
C SER A 315 6.51 -8.10 -16.92
N HIS A 316 5.93 -6.91 -16.95
CA HIS A 316 5.09 -6.42 -15.86
C HIS A 316 3.85 -7.32 -15.62
N GLU A 317 3.31 -7.88 -16.69
CA GLU A 317 2.17 -8.78 -16.63
C GLU A 317 2.51 -10.09 -15.90
N HIS A 318 3.64 -10.72 -16.23
CA HIS A 318 4.10 -11.93 -15.55
C HIS A 318 4.33 -11.70 -14.05
N VAL A 319 5.02 -10.61 -13.69
CA VAL A 319 5.30 -10.28 -12.27
C VAL A 319 4.01 -10.05 -11.49
N ARG A 320 3.05 -9.32 -12.07
CA ARG A 320 1.73 -9.12 -11.46
C ARG A 320 0.94 -10.41 -11.32
N GLY A 321 0.92 -11.24 -12.36
CA GLY A 321 0.26 -12.54 -12.38
C GLY A 321 0.83 -13.48 -11.32
N SER A 322 2.16 -13.53 -11.18
CA SER A 322 2.83 -14.33 -10.17
C SER A 322 2.49 -13.87 -8.74
N SER A 323 2.51 -12.56 -8.47
CA SER A 323 2.13 -12.01 -7.17
C SER A 323 0.65 -12.28 -6.84
N LEU A 324 -0.24 -12.22 -7.84
CA LEU A 324 -1.64 -12.57 -7.67
C LEU A 324 -1.83 -14.05 -7.36
N ALA A 325 -1.15 -14.94 -8.09
CA ALA A 325 -1.25 -16.39 -7.89
C ALA A 325 -0.77 -16.82 -6.49
N VAL A 326 0.36 -16.28 -6.03
CA VAL A 326 0.88 -16.52 -4.66
C VAL A 326 -0.14 -16.07 -3.62
N ARG A 327 -0.64 -14.85 -3.73
CA ARG A 327 -1.61 -14.28 -2.78
C ARG A 327 -2.88 -15.11 -2.71
N ASN A 328 -3.45 -15.48 -3.86
CA ASN A 328 -4.68 -16.27 -3.92
C ASN A 328 -4.48 -17.67 -3.32
N ALA A 329 -3.35 -18.33 -3.56
CA ALA A 329 -3.04 -19.62 -2.97
C ALA A 329 -2.96 -19.54 -1.44
N VAL A 330 -2.31 -18.51 -0.90
CA VAL A 330 -2.21 -18.29 0.55
C VAL A 330 -3.58 -17.97 1.15
N HIS A 331 -4.34 -17.05 0.56
CA HIS A 331 -5.68 -16.69 1.04
C HIS A 331 -6.65 -17.88 1.00
N GLN A 332 -6.60 -18.72 -0.04
CA GLN A 332 -7.41 -19.94 -0.12
C GLN A 332 -7.02 -20.94 0.97
N ALA A 333 -5.73 -21.07 1.29
CA ALA A 333 -5.26 -21.94 2.35
C ALA A 333 -5.74 -21.44 3.74
N ILE A 334 -5.67 -20.13 4.00
CA ILE A 334 -6.22 -19.52 5.22
C ILE A 334 -7.72 -19.83 5.34
N LYS A 335 -8.48 -19.60 4.27
CA LYS A 335 -9.91 -19.94 4.24
C LYS A 335 -10.18 -21.39 4.63
N ASN A 336 -9.37 -22.31 4.08
CA ASN A 336 -9.50 -23.75 4.34
C ASN A 336 -9.12 -24.13 5.80
N ASP A 337 -8.19 -23.41 6.43
CA ASP A 337 -7.84 -23.62 7.84
C ASP A 337 -8.92 -23.05 8.77
N LEU A 338 -9.49 -21.91 8.44
CA LEU A 338 -10.54 -21.26 9.23
C LEU A 338 -11.93 -21.85 9.00
N ASN A 339 -12.14 -22.68 7.99
CA ASN A 339 -13.44 -23.26 7.58
C ASN A 339 -14.53 -22.19 7.33
N ILE A 340 -14.22 -21.10 6.63
CA ILE A 340 -15.09 -19.96 6.33
C ILE A 340 -15.31 -19.72 4.85
#